data_335d30355dac2162ff68f52237ddc875
#
_entry.id   335d30355dac2162ff68f52237ddc875
#
_cell.length_a   1.000
_cell.length_b   1.000
_cell.length_c   1.000
_cell.angle_alpha   90.00
_cell.angle_beta   90.00
_cell.angle_gamma   90.00
#
_symmetry.space_group_name_H-M   'P 1'
#
loop_
_entity.id
_entity.type
_entity.pdbx_description
1 polymer ?
#
loop_
_entity_poly.entity_id
_entity_poly.type
_entity_poly.pdbx_seq_one_letter_code
_entity_poly.pdbx_strand_id
1 'polypeptide(L)'
;MDTYQTESFARIKVVGVGGGGCNAVDRMIDEGLKGIEFITINTDAQALLKSKAKTRVRIGDKSTRGLGAGGDPKIGQAAAEESAEELYEVLKGADMVFVTAGLGGGTGTGAAPVVAQIAKEIDALTIGVVTRPFSFEGAHRSRSAEQGALRLKEHADTLIVIPNDRLLQIINKNVGLNDAFRIADDVLRQGIQGISELITIPGLINLDFADVRTIMSEGGAALMAVGQASGEDRAKIAAEQAISSQLLDVTINGARGILFNVTGGSSLSLFEVHQAAAIIKETASPDVNLIFGAVIDENMGENIRITVIATGFDRAAPPQEAEHSFFRAETPRQQQNRLSVNDTRAQTASNAQQTPSPKQEEFVYTSDVDINLPAFVRRELSRRSNR
;
A
#
# COMPACT_ATOMS: atom_id res chain seq x y z
N MET A 1 -0.02 -37.89 30.64
CA MET A 1 0.93 -37.47 29.59
C MET A 1 0.19 -36.54 28.70
N ASP A 2 0.20 -35.28 29.10
CA ASP A 2 -0.51 -34.24 28.34
C ASP A 2 0.35 -33.85 27.14
N THR A 3 -0.05 -34.32 25.98
CA THR A 3 0.43 -33.77 24.69
C THR A 3 -0.20 -32.40 24.55
N TYR A 4 0.49 -31.37 25.07
CA TYR A 4 0.26 -30.02 24.65
C TYR A 4 0.58 -30.00 23.15
N GLN A 5 -0.46 -29.90 22.31
CA GLN A 5 -0.31 -29.54 20.94
C GLN A 5 0.47 -28.23 20.94
N THR A 6 1.68 -28.25 20.36
CA THR A 6 2.45 -27.05 20.11
C THR A 6 1.55 -26.14 19.28
N GLU A 7 1.03 -25.08 19.89
CA GLU A 7 0.32 -24.03 19.16
C GLU A 7 1.24 -23.59 18.02
N SER A 8 0.78 -23.83 16.82
CA SER A 8 1.54 -23.48 15.61
C SER A 8 1.38 -21.98 15.41
N PHE A 9 2.30 -21.20 15.95
CA PHE A 9 2.37 -19.77 15.64
C PHE A 9 2.60 -19.57 14.14
N ALA A 10 1.95 -18.56 13.55
CA ALA A 10 2.15 -18.21 12.16
C ALA A 10 3.65 -17.95 11.87
N ARG A 11 4.17 -18.61 10.84
CA ARG A 11 5.57 -18.45 10.44
C ARG A 11 5.73 -17.21 9.59
N ILE A 12 6.30 -16.18 10.18
CA ILE A 12 6.51 -14.87 9.56
C ILE A 12 7.95 -14.78 9.07
N LYS A 13 8.12 -14.45 7.79
CA LYS A 13 9.43 -14.17 7.19
C LYS A 13 9.51 -12.73 6.74
N VAL A 14 10.62 -12.07 7.05
CA VAL A 14 10.94 -10.72 6.56
C VAL A 14 12.11 -10.81 5.61
N VAL A 15 11.88 -10.42 4.38
CA VAL A 15 12.81 -10.53 3.26
C VAL A 15 13.28 -9.14 2.86
N GLY A 16 14.53 -8.82 3.18
CA GLY A 16 15.20 -7.59 2.75
C GLY A 16 15.82 -7.74 1.37
N VAL A 17 15.34 -6.99 0.38
CA VAL A 17 15.77 -7.10 -1.03
C VAL A 17 16.61 -5.89 -1.43
N GLY A 18 17.84 -6.14 -1.88
CA GLY A 18 18.79 -5.11 -2.26
C GLY A 18 19.39 -4.37 -1.07
N GLY A 19 20.20 -3.34 -1.30
CA GLY A 19 20.93 -2.65 -0.25
C GLY A 19 20.03 -2.04 0.83
N GLY A 20 19.00 -1.27 0.46
CA GLY A 20 18.07 -0.66 1.41
C GLY A 20 17.28 -1.69 2.21
N GLY A 21 16.76 -2.74 1.56
CA GLY A 21 16.05 -3.83 2.25
C GLY A 21 16.94 -4.60 3.22
N CYS A 22 18.19 -4.91 2.83
CA CYS A 22 19.16 -5.56 3.72
C CYS A 22 19.47 -4.69 4.95
N ASN A 23 19.66 -3.37 4.77
CA ASN A 23 19.92 -2.46 5.87
C ASN A 23 18.73 -2.37 6.85
N ALA A 24 17.49 -2.34 6.31
CA ALA A 24 16.29 -2.35 7.14
C ALA A 24 16.19 -3.64 7.97
N VAL A 25 16.45 -4.81 7.37
CA VAL A 25 16.48 -6.09 8.08
C VAL A 25 17.57 -6.12 9.15
N ASP A 26 18.77 -5.66 8.85
CA ASP A 26 19.88 -5.60 9.83
C ASP A 26 19.50 -4.74 11.04
N ARG A 27 18.78 -3.64 10.81
CA ARG A 27 18.26 -2.79 11.89
C ARG A 27 17.18 -3.50 12.72
N MET A 28 16.27 -4.24 12.07
CA MET A 28 15.25 -5.02 12.80
C MET A 28 15.88 -6.07 13.73
N ILE A 29 16.99 -6.67 13.27
CA ILE A 29 17.75 -7.63 14.07
C ILE A 29 18.44 -6.91 15.25
N ASP A 30 19.01 -5.72 15.03
CA ASP A 30 19.66 -4.93 16.09
C ASP A 30 18.68 -4.51 17.18
N GLU A 31 17.46 -4.14 16.81
CA GLU A 31 16.38 -3.78 17.73
C GLU A 31 15.72 -4.99 18.40
N GLY A 32 16.15 -6.20 18.02
CA GLY A 32 15.75 -7.44 18.70
C GLY A 32 14.32 -7.88 18.43
N LEU A 33 13.75 -7.61 17.25
CA LEU A 33 12.42 -8.12 16.87
C LEU A 33 12.41 -9.65 16.95
N LYS A 34 11.41 -10.21 17.64
CA LYS A 34 11.28 -11.64 17.91
C LYS A 34 10.13 -12.28 17.12
N GLY A 35 10.17 -13.61 17.00
CA GLY A 35 9.10 -14.37 16.33
C GLY A 35 9.12 -14.30 14.81
N ILE A 36 10.21 -13.76 14.21
CA ILE A 36 10.36 -13.52 12.78
C ILE A 36 11.63 -14.19 12.27
N GLU A 37 11.56 -14.80 11.10
CA GLU A 37 12.73 -15.26 10.36
C GLU A 37 13.18 -14.16 9.38
N PHE A 38 14.44 -13.74 9.50
CA PHE A 38 15.03 -12.71 8.66
C PHE A 38 15.85 -13.30 7.53
N ILE A 39 15.57 -12.85 6.31
CA ILE A 39 16.23 -13.23 5.06
C ILE A 39 16.72 -11.98 4.35
N THR A 40 17.95 -11.97 3.87
CA THR A 40 18.49 -10.90 3.03
C THR A 40 18.86 -11.42 1.66
N ILE A 41 18.45 -10.70 0.63
CA ILE A 41 18.62 -11.04 -0.78
C ILE A 41 19.33 -9.89 -1.48
N ASN A 42 20.45 -10.18 -2.15
CA ASN A 42 21.15 -9.13 -2.91
C ASN A 42 21.93 -9.73 -4.09
N THR A 43 22.17 -8.92 -5.11
CA THR A 43 23.11 -9.16 -6.21
C THR A 43 24.54 -8.78 -5.86
N ASP A 44 24.74 -8.02 -4.78
CA ASP A 44 26.06 -7.58 -4.27
C ASP A 44 26.52 -8.50 -3.15
N ALA A 45 27.57 -9.29 -3.43
CA ALA A 45 28.14 -10.21 -2.47
C ALA A 45 28.77 -9.50 -1.25
N GLN A 46 29.35 -8.32 -1.43
CA GLN A 46 29.97 -7.58 -0.33
C GLN A 46 28.94 -7.03 0.65
N ALA A 47 27.78 -6.58 0.13
CA ALA A 47 26.67 -6.14 0.94
C ALA A 47 26.12 -7.30 1.79
N LEU A 48 25.95 -8.49 1.19
CA LEU A 48 25.48 -9.70 1.90
C LEU A 48 26.43 -10.17 3.00
N LEU A 49 27.74 -10.05 2.80
CA LEU A 49 28.73 -10.41 3.84
C LEU A 49 28.58 -9.56 5.11
N LYS A 50 28.10 -8.32 5.00
CA LYS A 50 27.89 -7.40 6.12
C LYS A 50 26.55 -7.61 6.81
N SER A 51 25.59 -8.27 6.16
CA SER A 51 24.26 -8.49 6.72
C SER A 51 24.30 -9.37 7.96
N LYS A 52 23.43 -9.04 8.92
CA LYS A 52 23.26 -9.75 10.20
C LYS A 52 22.24 -10.89 10.11
N ALA A 53 21.50 -10.98 9.01
CA ALA A 53 20.54 -12.05 8.79
C ALA A 53 21.23 -13.42 8.75
N LYS A 54 20.60 -14.42 9.37
CA LYS A 54 21.09 -15.81 9.36
C LYS A 54 21.03 -16.40 7.94
N THR A 55 19.91 -16.14 7.25
CA THR A 55 19.67 -16.58 5.87
C THR A 55 20.00 -15.44 4.91
N ARG A 56 20.99 -15.67 4.05
CA ARG A 56 21.49 -14.71 3.08
C ARG A 56 21.54 -15.36 1.71
N VAL A 57 20.81 -14.81 0.75
CA VAL A 57 20.71 -15.36 -0.61
C VAL A 57 21.35 -14.40 -1.60
N ARG A 58 22.37 -14.88 -2.30
CA ARG A 58 22.97 -14.13 -3.40
C ARG A 58 22.28 -14.52 -4.70
N ILE A 59 21.60 -13.57 -5.31
CA ILE A 59 20.87 -13.79 -6.56
C ILE A 59 21.69 -13.35 -7.78
N GLY A 60 21.48 -14.04 -8.91
CA GLY A 60 22.06 -13.68 -10.20
C GLY A 60 23.55 -13.94 -10.30
N ASP A 61 23.99 -15.13 -9.95
CA ASP A 61 25.41 -15.53 -10.02
C ASP A 61 26.00 -15.42 -11.42
N LYS A 62 25.22 -15.73 -12.45
CA LYS A 62 25.63 -15.62 -13.85
C LYS A 62 25.46 -14.19 -14.36
N SER A 63 24.33 -13.56 -14.06
CA SER A 63 23.97 -12.23 -14.57
C SER A 63 24.78 -11.10 -13.94
N THR A 64 25.12 -11.18 -12.64
CA THR A 64 25.79 -10.08 -11.91
C THR A 64 27.17 -10.44 -11.40
N ARG A 65 27.50 -11.71 -11.24
CA ARG A 65 28.77 -12.20 -10.68
C ARG A 65 29.09 -11.61 -9.29
N GLY A 66 28.06 -11.28 -8.51
CA GLY A 66 28.22 -10.68 -7.18
C GLY A 66 28.61 -9.19 -7.17
N LEU A 67 28.59 -8.51 -8.32
CA LEU A 67 28.99 -7.10 -8.46
C LEU A 67 27.81 -6.11 -8.36
N GLY A 68 26.60 -6.61 -8.12
CA GLY A 68 25.40 -5.79 -8.07
C GLY A 68 24.71 -5.61 -9.43
N ALA A 69 23.54 -4.99 -9.42
CA ALA A 69 22.72 -4.76 -10.62
C ALA A 69 22.99 -3.41 -11.33
N GLY A 70 24.01 -2.64 -10.91
CA GLY A 70 24.41 -1.40 -11.57
C GLY A 70 23.31 -0.32 -11.66
N GLY A 71 22.28 -0.38 -10.80
CA GLY A 71 21.15 0.55 -10.83
C GLY A 71 20.07 0.20 -11.85
N ASP A 72 20.20 -0.86 -12.63
CA ASP A 72 19.21 -1.30 -13.61
C ASP A 72 18.23 -2.34 -13.01
N PRO A 73 16.93 -2.02 -12.90
CA PRO A 73 15.93 -2.96 -12.38
C PRO A 73 15.75 -4.22 -13.22
N LYS A 74 16.03 -4.17 -14.53
CA LYS A 74 15.95 -5.35 -15.40
C LYS A 74 16.99 -6.40 -15.03
N ILE A 75 18.20 -5.94 -14.67
CA ILE A 75 19.25 -6.83 -14.18
C ILE A 75 18.85 -7.42 -12.83
N GLY A 76 18.28 -6.61 -11.93
CA GLY A 76 17.77 -7.09 -10.64
C GLY A 76 16.68 -8.14 -10.78
N GLN A 77 15.75 -7.94 -11.72
CA GLN A 77 14.69 -8.89 -12.04
C GLN A 77 15.27 -10.19 -12.59
N ALA A 78 16.11 -10.12 -13.63
CA ALA A 78 16.74 -11.30 -14.24
C ALA A 78 17.57 -12.10 -13.22
N ALA A 79 18.24 -11.42 -12.28
CA ALA A 79 18.98 -12.04 -11.20
C ALA A 79 18.08 -12.83 -10.23
N ALA A 80 16.90 -12.30 -9.92
CA ALA A 80 15.92 -12.98 -9.06
C ALA A 80 15.29 -14.20 -9.80
N GLU A 81 14.94 -14.03 -11.07
CA GLU A 81 14.42 -15.10 -11.91
C GLU A 81 15.44 -16.23 -12.08
N GLU A 82 16.73 -15.92 -12.26
CA GLU A 82 17.83 -16.90 -12.31
C GLU A 82 17.91 -17.74 -11.04
N SER A 83 17.58 -17.14 -9.88
CA SER A 83 17.70 -17.77 -8.56
C SER A 83 16.34 -18.20 -7.98
N ALA A 84 15.30 -18.32 -8.81
CA ALA A 84 13.92 -18.56 -8.36
C ALA A 84 13.76 -19.81 -7.50
N GLU A 85 14.46 -20.91 -7.83
CA GLU A 85 14.43 -22.16 -7.05
C GLU A 85 14.97 -21.96 -5.62
N GLU A 86 16.09 -21.25 -5.48
CA GLU A 86 16.66 -20.94 -4.16
C GLU A 86 15.76 -20.03 -3.36
N LEU A 87 15.15 -19.02 -4.02
CA LEU A 87 14.17 -18.13 -3.40
C LEU A 87 12.93 -18.89 -2.93
N TYR A 88 12.43 -19.83 -3.74
CA TYR A 88 11.31 -20.69 -3.36
C TYR A 88 11.62 -21.51 -2.10
N GLU A 89 12.78 -22.16 -2.05
CA GLU A 89 13.16 -23.02 -0.90
C GLU A 89 13.31 -22.22 0.40
N VAL A 90 13.85 -20.99 0.34
CA VAL A 90 14.00 -20.15 1.54
C VAL A 90 12.67 -19.52 1.98
N LEU A 91 11.70 -19.36 1.10
CA LEU A 91 10.37 -18.82 1.43
C LEU A 91 9.38 -19.91 1.86
N LYS A 92 9.59 -21.12 1.40
CA LYS A 92 8.71 -22.27 1.63
C LYS A 92 8.29 -22.41 3.08
N GLY A 93 6.99 -22.65 3.25
CA GLY A 93 6.37 -22.87 4.55
C GLY A 93 6.15 -21.59 5.37
N ALA A 94 6.34 -20.39 4.81
CA ALA A 94 5.89 -19.17 5.45
C ALA A 94 4.35 -19.04 5.35
N ASP A 95 3.71 -18.56 6.43
CA ASP A 95 2.31 -18.18 6.44
C ASP A 95 2.15 -16.70 6.04
N MET A 96 3.20 -15.88 6.32
CA MET A 96 3.28 -14.47 5.96
C MET A 96 4.71 -14.11 5.52
N VAL A 97 4.80 -13.30 4.45
CA VAL A 97 6.07 -12.78 3.94
C VAL A 97 6.00 -11.27 3.80
N PHE A 98 6.87 -10.58 4.54
CA PHE A 98 7.14 -9.16 4.30
C PHE A 98 8.28 -9.03 3.30
N VAL A 99 8.02 -8.32 2.21
CA VAL A 99 9.05 -7.95 1.22
C VAL A 99 9.42 -6.50 1.42
N THR A 100 10.63 -6.23 1.95
CA THR A 100 11.09 -4.86 2.20
C THR A 100 12.23 -4.48 1.26
N ALA A 101 12.13 -3.29 0.67
CA ALA A 101 13.12 -2.79 -0.28
C ALA A 101 13.11 -1.26 -0.36
N GLY A 102 14.27 -0.68 -0.61
CA GLY A 102 14.37 0.69 -1.13
C GLY A 102 14.21 0.66 -2.65
N LEU A 103 13.15 1.28 -3.15
CA LEU A 103 12.89 1.36 -4.59
C LEU A 103 13.71 2.46 -5.26
N GLY A 104 13.92 2.35 -6.57
CA GLY A 104 14.70 3.29 -7.39
C GLY A 104 16.10 2.81 -7.73
N GLY A 105 16.60 1.77 -7.03
CA GLY A 105 17.83 1.05 -7.39
C GLY A 105 17.59 -0.12 -8.34
N GLY A 106 18.63 -0.89 -8.64
CA GLY A 106 18.52 -2.05 -9.52
C GLY A 106 17.93 -3.27 -8.82
N THR A 107 18.60 -3.77 -7.78
CA THR A 107 18.23 -5.02 -7.11
C THR A 107 16.88 -4.91 -6.42
N GLY A 108 16.68 -3.94 -5.52
CA GLY A 108 15.42 -3.80 -4.77
C GLY A 108 14.22 -3.61 -5.69
N THR A 109 14.35 -2.74 -6.70
CA THR A 109 13.26 -2.43 -7.64
C THR A 109 12.91 -3.61 -8.56
N GLY A 110 13.93 -4.35 -9.00
CA GLY A 110 13.75 -5.45 -9.96
C GLY A 110 13.40 -6.78 -9.30
N ALA A 111 14.07 -7.13 -8.20
CA ALA A 111 13.93 -8.43 -7.56
C ALA A 111 12.74 -8.50 -6.58
N ALA A 112 12.35 -7.39 -5.91
CA ALA A 112 11.24 -7.44 -4.94
C ALA A 112 9.92 -7.95 -5.55
N PRO A 113 9.50 -7.54 -6.77
CA PRO A 113 8.31 -8.11 -7.41
C PRO A 113 8.40 -9.63 -7.63
N VAL A 114 9.56 -10.15 -8.02
CA VAL A 114 9.78 -11.60 -8.23
C VAL A 114 9.69 -12.35 -6.90
N VAL A 115 10.29 -11.82 -5.84
CA VAL A 115 10.19 -12.39 -4.49
C VAL A 115 8.74 -12.42 -4.01
N ALA A 116 7.99 -11.34 -4.24
CA ALA A 116 6.57 -11.27 -3.89
C ALA A 116 5.73 -12.28 -4.69
N GLN A 117 6.02 -12.46 -5.97
CA GLN A 117 5.37 -13.47 -6.81
C GLN A 117 5.58 -14.87 -6.24
N ILE A 118 6.84 -15.25 -5.91
CA ILE A 118 7.15 -16.54 -5.32
C ILE A 118 6.46 -16.73 -3.97
N ALA A 119 6.41 -15.67 -3.14
CA ALA A 119 5.71 -15.71 -1.86
C ALA A 119 4.21 -15.97 -2.03
N LYS A 120 3.60 -15.38 -3.05
CA LYS A 120 2.19 -15.61 -3.41
C LYS A 120 1.94 -17.02 -3.96
N GLU A 121 2.87 -17.56 -4.75
CA GLU A 121 2.78 -18.93 -5.29
C GLU A 121 2.79 -20.02 -4.20
N ILE A 122 3.40 -19.73 -3.03
CA ILE A 122 3.36 -20.64 -1.86
C ILE A 122 2.18 -20.36 -0.90
N ASP A 123 1.20 -19.56 -1.31
CA ASP A 123 0.01 -19.14 -0.53
C ASP A 123 0.32 -18.37 0.76
N ALA A 124 1.48 -17.72 0.84
CA ALA A 124 1.81 -16.84 1.95
C ALA A 124 1.13 -15.47 1.79
N LEU A 125 0.57 -14.92 2.87
CA LEU A 125 0.12 -13.54 2.89
C LEU A 125 1.31 -12.62 2.60
N THR A 126 1.31 -11.94 1.46
CA THR A 126 2.45 -11.17 0.96
C THR A 126 2.25 -9.68 1.12
N ILE A 127 3.07 -9.06 1.95
CA ILE A 127 3.00 -7.62 2.25
C ILE A 127 4.29 -6.94 1.79
N GLY A 128 4.17 -6.00 0.85
CA GLY A 128 5.27 -5.13 0.44
C GLY A 128 5.37 -3.92 1.38
N VAL A 129 6.54 -3.67 1.96
CA VAL A 129 6.83 -2.46 2.74
C VAL A 129 8.08 -1.81 2.17
N VAL A 130 7.91 -0.75 1.39
CA VAL A 130 8.99 -0.21 0.57
C VAL A 130 9.09 1.31 0.68
N THR A 131 10.28 1.85 0.41
CA THR A 131 10.49 3.29 0.36
C THR A 131 10.67 3.78 -1.07
N ARG A 132 10.16 5.01 -1.34
CA ARG A 132 10.51 5.79 -2.55
C ARG A 132 11.72 6.65 -2.27
N PRO A 133 12.61 6.84 -3.26
CA PRO A 133 13.84 7.63 -3.08
C PRO A 133 13.54 9.08 -2.74
N PHE A 134 14.49 9.74 -2.12
CA PHE A 134 14.47 11.20 -1.94
C PHE A 134 14.53 11.91 -3.29
N SER A 135 13.92 13.09 -3.41
CA SER A 135 13.91 13.91 -4.64
C SER A 135 15.32 14.25 -5.12
N PHE A 136 16.28 14.46 -4.20
CA PHE A 136 17.66 14.74 -4.54
C PHE A 136 18.42 13.57 -5.18
N GLU A 137 17.90 12.33 -5.08
CA GLU A 137 18.48 11.16 -5.74
C GLU A 137 18.21 11.15 -7.26
N GLY A 138 17.33 12.02 -7.73
CA GLY A 138 17.10 12.35 -9.13
C GLY A 138 15.91 11.62 -9.76
N ALA A 139 15.39 12.25 -10.83
CA ALA A 139 14.16 11.83 -11.51
C ALA A 139 14.23 10.43 -12.13
N HIS A 140 15.43 9.93 -12.47
CA HIS A 140 15.59 8.58 -13.00
C HIS A 140 15.23 7.54 -11.93
N ARG A 141 15.76 7.71 -10.70
CA ARG A 141 15.46 6.82 -9.59
C ARG A 141 13.99 6.89 -9.20
N SER A 142 13.40 8.07 -9.17
CA SER A 142 11.97 8.24 -8.86
C SER A 142 11.07 7.49 -9.86
N ARG A 143 11.36 7.59 -11.17
CA ARG A 143 10.61 6.84 -12.20
C ARG A 143 10.80 5.34 -12.09
N SER A 144 12.02 4.88 -11.83
CA SER A 144 12.30 3.46 -11.60
C SER A 144 11.54 2.94 -10.38
N ALA A 145 11.49 3.73 -9.30
CA ALA A 145 10.76 3.40 -8.08
C ALA A 145 9.25 3.27 -8.33
N GLU A 146 8.67 4.18 -9.10
CA GLU A 146 7.24 4.15 -9.44
C GLU A 146 6.88 2.90 -10.24
N GLN A 147 7.67 2.58 -11.27
CA GLN A 147 7.48 1.35 -12.05
C GLN A 147 7.67 0.08 -11.21
N GLY A 148 8.64 0.09 -10.27
CA GLY A 148 8.86 -1.01 -9.33
C GLY A 148 7.70 -1.20 -8.38
N ALA A 149 7.15 -0.11 -7.83
CA ALA A 149 6.00 -0.14 -6.95
C ALA A 149 4.75 -0.70 -7.66
N LEU A 150 4.50 -0.29 -8.91
CA LEU A 150 3.38 -0.81 -9.70
C LEU A 150 3.50 -2.33 -9.90
N ARG A 151 4.70 -2.82 -10.31
CA ARG A 151 4.92 -4.26 -10.48
C ARG A 151 4.83 -5.04 -9.16
N LEU A 152 5.35 -4.47 -8.06
CA LEU A 152 5.24 -5.12 -6.75
C LEU A 152 3.78 -5.20 -6.29
N LYS A 153 2.96 -4.19 -6.59
CA LYS A 153 1.54 -4.18 -6.29
C LYS A 153 0.75 -5.31 -6.97
N GLU A 154 1.17 -5.75 -8.16
CA GLU A 154 0.54 -6.85 -8.89
C GLU A 154 0.72 -8.21 -8.19
N HIS A 155 1.78 -8.35 -7.39
CA HIS A 155 2.15 -9.61 -6.73
C HIS A 155 1.99 -9.58 -5.21
N ALA A 156 1.89 -8.41 -4.59
CA ALA A 156 1.63 -8.28 -3.16
C ALA A 156 0.12 -8.19 -2.88
N ASP A 157 -0.34 -8.78 -1.78
CA ASP A 157 -1.73 -8.63 -1.31
C ASP A 157 -1.96 -7.23 -0.77
N THR A 158 -0.96 -6.67 -0.09
CA THR A 158 -0.94 -5.30 0.41
C THR A 158 0.42 -4.67 0.13
N LEU A 159 0.41 -3.41 -0.32
CA LEU A 159 1.62 -2.64 -0.57
C LEU A 159 1.61 -1.32 0.21
N ILE A 160 2.56 -1.18 1.11
CA ILE A 160 2.84 0.04 1.86
C ILE A 160 4.04 0.75 1.20
N VAL A 161 3.82 1.96 0.71
CA VAL A 161 4.86 2.78 0.08
C VAL A 161 5.12 4.02 0.91
N ILE A 162 6.35 4.19 1.35
CA ILE A 162 6.78 5.31 2.20
C ILE A 162 7.63 6.27 1.37
N PRO A 163 7.15 7.50 1.08
CA PRO A 163 7.95 8.50 0.39
C PRO A 163 9.02 9.07 1.31
N ASN A 164 10.32 8.88 0.99
CA ASN A 164 11.41 9.40 1.83
C ASN A 164 11.38 10.93 1.98
N ASP A 165 10.86 11.66 0.99
CA ASP A 165 10.72 13.12 1.07
C ASP A 165 9.83 13.57 2.23
N ARG A 166 8.86 12.75 2.66
CA ARG A 166 8.03 13.03 3.84
C ARG A 166 8.84 13.00 5.13
N LEU A 167 9.86 12.17 5.17
CA LEU A 167 10.77 12.10 6.33
C LEU A 167 11.52 13.41 6.52
N LEU A 168 11.83 14.15 5.44
CA LEU A 168 12.49 15.45 5.52
C LEU A 168 11.65 16.51 6.22
N GLN A 169 10.33 16.34 6.28
CA GLN A 169 9.42 17.26 6.96
C GLN A 169 9.42 17.06 8.47
N ILE A 170 9.79 15.86 8.93
CA ILE A 170 9.80 15.46 10.34
C ILE A 170 11.20 15.66 10.96
N ILE A 171 12.23 15.64 10.12
CA ILE A 171 13.63 15.67 10.53
C ILE A 171 14.12 17.12 10.73
N ASN A 172 14.94 17.34 11.75
CA ASN A 172 15.62 18.61 11.94
C ASN A 172 16.59 18.91 10.78
N LYS A 173 16.67 20.15 10.34
CA LYS A 173 17.51 20.61 9.21
C LYS A 173 19.01 20.28 9.33
N ASN A 174 19.49 19.91 10.52
CA ASN A 174 20.90 19.58 10.79
C ASN A 174 21.22 18.09 10.75
N VAL A 175 20.25 17.24 10.30
CA VAL A 175 20.48 15.78 10.22
C VAL A 175 21.40 15.45 9.06
N GLY A 176 22.43 14.64 9.32
CA GLY A 176 23.37 14.16 8.30
C GLY A 176 22.70 13.21 7.30
N LEU A 177 23.29 13.10 6.10
CA LEU A 177 22.75 12.24 5.03
C LEU A 177 22.62 10.77 5.47
N ASN A 178 23.61 10.24 6.20
CA ASN A 178 23.55 8.88 6.72
C ASN A 178 22.39 8.69 7.71
N ASP A 179 22.11 9.69 8.52
CA ASP A 179 21.02 9.62 9.50
C ASP A 179 19.67 9.71 8.82
N ALA A 180 19.54 10.46 7.70
CA ALA A 180 18.33 10.48 6.90
C ALA A 180 17.98 9.08 6.33
N PHE A 181 18.95 8.35 5.81
CA PHE A 181 18.75 6.96 5.38
C PHE A 181 18.44 6.02 6.56
N ARG A 182 19.07 6.23 7.71
CA ARG A 182 18.77 5.47 8.93
C ARG A 182 17.32 5.66 9.37
N ILE A 183 16.77 6.85 9.23
CA ILE A 183 15.37 7.13 9.54
C ILE A 183 14.44 6.44 8.54
N ALA A 184 14.80 6.41 7.25
CA ALA A 184 14.04 5.65 6.25
C ALA A 184 14.02 4.15 6.56
N ASP A 185 15.16 3.56 6.95
CA ASP A 185 15.25 2.17 7.38
C ASP A 185 14.42 1.94 8.65
N ASP A 186 14.39 2.91 9.58
CA ASP A 186 13.63 2.81 10.83
C ASP A 186 12.12 2.85 10.59
N VAL A 187 11.64 3.62 9.63
CA VAL A 187 10.22 3.63 9.26
C VAL A 187 9.80 2.29 8.66
N LEU A 188 10.64 1.66 7.82
CA LEU A 188 10.40 0.29 7.33
C LEU A 188 10.32 -0.70 8.51
N ARG A 189 11.21 -0.58 9.49
CA ARG A 189 11.19 -1.39 10.71
C ARG A 189 9.90 -1.19 11.50
N GLN A 190 9.51 0.05 11.76
CA GLN A 190 8.27 0.37 12.48
C GLN A 190 7.03 -0.21 11.78
N GLY A 191 7.01 -0.17 10.44
CA GLY A 191 5.92 -0.75 9.65
C GLY A 191 5.78 -2.25 9.82
N ILE A 192 6.88 -2.95 9.72
CA ILE A 192 6.90 -4.42 9.89
C ILE A 192 6.65 -4.79 11.35
N GLN A 193 7.25 -4.06 12.29
CA GLN A 193 7.07 -4.28 13.72
C GLN A 193 5.61 -4.12 14.14
N GLY A 194 4.94 -3.05 13.70
CA GLY A 194 3.56 -2.77 14.08
C GLY A 194 2.57 -3.86 13.66
N ILE A 195 2.84 -4.58 12.56
CA ILE A 195 2.02 -5.71 12.12
C ILE A 195 2.45 -7.00 12.81
N SER A 196 3.75 -7.27 12.86
CA SER A 196 4.27 -8.52 13.39
C SER A 196 4.05 -8.67 14.90
N GLU A 197 4.16 -7.58 15.67
CA GLU A 197 3.89 -7.59 17.11
C GLU A 197 2.47 -8.07 17.43
N LEU A 198 1.49 -7.71 16.63
CA LEU A 198 0.09 -8.14 16.79
C LEU A 198 -0.08 -9.66 16.75
N ILE A 199 0.79 -10.33 15.99
CA ILE A 199 0.72 -11.78 15.75
C ILE A 199 1.67 -12.53 16.68
N THR A 200 2.87 -11.96 16.96
CA THR A 200 3.96 -12.68 17.63
C THR A 200 4.02 -12.44 19.14
N ILE A 201 3.46 -11.33 19.63
CA ILE A 201 3.52 -10.96 21.05
C ILE A 201 2.13 -11.13 21.67
N PRO A 202 1.97 -12.00 22.68
CA PRO A 202 0.73 -12.07 23.44
C PRO A 202 0.44 -10.72 24.10
N GLY A 203 -0.65 -10.08 23.71
CA GLY A 203 -1.08 -8.79 24.24
C GLY A 203 -2.26 -8.91 25.19
N LEU A 204 -2.76 -7.77 25.69
CA LEU A 204 -4.02 -7.71 26.46
C LEU A 204 -5.22 -7.98 25.55
N ILE A 205 -5.14 -7.55 24.30
CA ILE A 205 -6.11 -7.82 23.24
C ILE A 205 -5.31 -8.40 22.07
N ASN A 206 -5.46 -9.70 21.88
CA ASN A 206 -4.78 -10.42 20.80
C ASN A 206 -5.62 -10.41 19.55
N LEU A 207 -4.93 -10.23 18.43
CA LEU A 207 -5.46 -10.53 17.11
C LEU A 207 -4.94 -11.88 16.65
N ASP A 208 -5.80 -12.67 16.06
CA ASP A 208 -5.34 -13.87 15.39
C ASP A 208 -4.81 -13.54 13.98
N PHE A 209 -4.03 -14.48 13.44
CA PHE A 209 -3.48 -14.31 12.09
C PHE A 209 -4.58 -14.19 11.02
N ALA A 210 -5.75 -14.83 11.26
CA ALA A 210 -6.86 -14.79 10.31
C ALA A 210 -7.49 -13.39 10.22
N ASP A 211 -7.56 -12.65 11.33
CA ASP A 211 -8.02 -11.26 11.36
C ASP A 211 -7.10 -10.36 10.53
N VAL A 212 -5.78 -10.46 10.73
CA VAL A 212 -4.79 -9.72 9.95
C VAL A 212 -4.87 -10.10 8.48
N ARG A 213 -4.99 -11.39 8.16
CA ARG A 213 -5.15 -11.89 6.80
C ARG A 213 -6.39 -11.30 6.14
N THR A 214 -7.51 -11.20 6.84
CA THR A 214 -8.77 -10.66 6.30
C THR A 214 -8.64 -9.20 5.85
N ILE A 215 -7.94 -8.35 6.62
CA ILE A 215 -7.74 -6.94 6.25
C ILE A 215 -6.69 -6.79 5.15
N MET A 216 -5.63 -7.64 5.17
CA MET A 216 -4.46 -7.46 4.33
C MET A 216 -4.52 -8.22 2.99
N SER A 217 -5.32 -9.30 2.86
CA SER A 217 -5.33 -10.15 1.65
C SER A 217 -5.77 -9.43 0.38
N GLU A 218 -6.59 -8.40 0.50
CA GLU A 218 -7.07 -7.61 -0.65
C GLU A 218 -6.88 -6.11 -0.38
N GLY A 219 -5.90 -5.79 0.43
CA GLY A 219 -5.63 -4.43 0.88
C GLY A 219 -5.19 -3.49 -0.24
N GLY A 220 -4.57 -4.01 -1.30
CA GLY A 220 -4.05 -3.21 -2.39
C GLY A 220 -3.04 -2.18 -1.91
N ALA A 221 -3.21 -0.90 -2.27
CA ALA A 221 -2.42 0.17 -1.68
C ALA A 221 -2.85 0.41 -0.23
N ALA A 222 -1.88 0.43 0.68
CA ALA A 222 -2.10 0.69 2.08
C ALA A 222 -1.27 1.88 2.55
N LEU A 223 -1.81 2.58 3.53
CA LEU A 223 -1.13 3.67 4.21
C LEU A 223 -0.79 3.24 5.63
N MET A 224 0.37 3.67 6.10
CA MET A 224 0.82 3.42 7.45
C MET A 224 1.20 4.72 8.13
N ALA A 225 0.81 4.84 9.39
CA ALA A 225 1.21 5.94 10.23
C ALA A 225 1.52 5.46 11.63
N VAL A 226 2.43 6.18 12.29
CA VAL A 226 2.84 5.92 13.67
C VAL A 226 2.76 7.22 14.44
N GLY A 227 2.11 7.19 15.59
CA GLY A 227 2.12 8.25 16.58
C GLY A 227 2.71 7.75 17.89
N GLN A 228 3.49 8.60 18.57
CA GLN A 228 4.08 8.28 19.86
C GLN A 228 3.99 9.48 20.79
N ALA A 229 3.54 9.25 22.00
CA ALA A 229 3.45 10.29 23.01
C ALA A 229 3.70 9.74 24.43
N SER A 230 3.94 10.65 25.37
CA SER A 230 4.07 10.40 26.80
C SER A 230 3.29 11.41 27.60
N GLY A 231 3.03 11.13 28.87
CA GLY A 231 2.32 12.05 29.79
C GLY A 231 0.82 11.74 29.92
N GLU A 232 0.06 12.70 30.46
CA GLU A 232 -1.32 12.48 30.91
C GLU A 232 -2.30 12.18 29.77
N ASP A 233 -2.17 12.87 28.61
CA ASP A 233 -3.01 12.66 27.40
C ASP A 233 -2.32 11.86 26.30
N ARG A 234 -1.35 11.01 26.65
CA ARG A 234 -0.48 10.30 25.69
C ARG A 234 -1.24 9.51 24.63
N ALA A 235 -2.32 8.84 25.00
CA ALA A 235 -3.12 8.05 24.05
C ALA A 235 -3.82 8.92 23.02
N LYS A 236 -4.39 10.03 23.44
CA LYS A 236 -5.02 11.02 22.56
C LYS A 236 -4.01 11.63 21.61
N ILE A 237 -2.89 12.12 22.15
CA ILE A 237 -1.84 12.77 21.35
C ILE A 237 -1.24 11.80 20.34
N ALA A 238 -0.96 10.55 20.75
CA ALA A 238 -0.42 9.53 19.86
C ALA A 238 -1.42 9.17 18.75
N ALA A 239 -2.72 9.02 19.05
CA ALA A 239 -3.75 8.77 18.05
C ALA A 239 -3.88 9.93 17.05
N GLU A 240 -3.96 11.17 17.53
CA GLU A 240 -4.00 12.36 16.68
C GLU A 240 -2.75 12.48 15.79
N GLN A 241 -1.57 12.19 16.32
CA GLN A 241 -0.33 12.14 15.53
C GLN A 241 -0.37 11.06 14.45
N ALA A 242 -0.91 9.87 14.77
CA ALA A 242 -1.01 8.79 13.80
C ALA A 242 -1.95 9.14 12.64
N ILE A 243 -3.15 9.69 12.92
CA ILE A 243 -4.12 10.03 11.87
C ILE A 243 -3.76 11.29 11.08
N SER A 244 -3.03 12.23 11.70
CA SER A 244 -2.55 13.48 11.06
C SER A 244 -1.10 13.38 10.60
N SER A 245 -0.54 12.18 10.55
CA SER A 245 0.88 11.96 10.25
C SER A 245 1.26 12.56 8.90
N GLN A 246 2.36 13.33 8.90
CA GLN A 246 2.96 13.86 7.68
C GLN A 246 3.54 12.76 6.76
N LEU A 247 3.65 11.53 7.24
CA LEU A 247 4.02 10.37 6.42
C LEU A 247 2.89 9.93 5.47
N LEU A 248 1.65 10.34 5.76
CA LEU A 248 0.51 10.04 4.91
C LEU A 248 0.43 11.05 3.75
N ASP A 249 0.39 10.56 2.51
CA ASP A 249 0.14 11.40 1.33
C ASP A 249 -1.34 11.79 1.22
N VAL A 250 -2.22 11.02 1.84
CA VAL A 250 -3.68 11.18 1.85
C VAL A 250 -4.24 10.88 3.24
N THR A 251 -5.42 11.36 3.52
CA THR A 251 -6.13 11.05 4.76
C THR A 251 -6.59 9.59 4.76
N ILE A 252 -6.76 9.00 5.94
CA ILE A 252 -7.31 7.64 6.08
C ILE A 252 -8.80 7.55 5.69
N ASN A 253 -9.42 8.68 5.34
CA ASN A 253 -10.79 8.73 4.82
C ASN A 253 -10.90 7.91 3.53
N GLY A 254 -11.87 7.01 3.49
CA GLY A 254 -12.07 6.11 2.34
C GLY A 254 -11.38 4.74 2.48
N ALA A 255 -10.61 4.52 3.55
CA ALA A 255 -10.16 3.18 3.90
C ALA A 255 -11.34 2.27 4.23
N ARG A 256 -11.29 1.02 3.77
CA ARG A 256 -12.30 -0.01 4.07
C ARG A 256 -11.87 -0.94 5.19
N GLY A 257 -10.57 -1.08 5.40
CA GLY A 257 -9.98 -1.81 6.50
C GLY A 257 -9.00 -0.92 7.26
N ILE A 258 -9.07 -0.93 8.57
CA ILE A 258 -8.10 -0.29 9.44
C ILE A 258 -7.65 -1.31 10.48
N LEU A 259 -6.35 -1.53 10.50
CA LEU A 259 -5.68 -2.27 11.55
C LEU A 259 -4.89 -1.26 12.38
N PHE A 260 -5.12 -1.21 13.70
CA PHE A 260 -4.26 -0.41 14.55
C PHE A 260 -3.78 -1.17 15.78
N ASN A 261 -2.55 -0.86 16.17
CA ASN A 261 -1.90 -1.44 17.34
C ASN A 261 -1.58 -0.35 18.35
N VAL A 262 -1.93 -0.60 19.60
CA VAL A 262 -1.54 0.25 20.73
C VAL A 262 -0.48 -0.48 21.53
N THR A 263 0.75 0.02 21.54
CA THR A 263 1.86 -0.52 22.33
C THR A 263 2.19 0.46 23.44
N GLY A 264 2.18 0.01 24.67
CA GLY A 264 2.54 0.83 25.84
C GLY A 264 3.21 0.02 26.94
N GLY A 265 3.72 0.69 27.97
CA GLY A 265 4.28 0.04 29.16
C GLY A 265 3.19 -0.58 30.03
N SER A 266 3.59 -1.12 31.20
CA SER A 266 2.69 -1.75 32.18
C SER A 266 1.61 -0.80 32.72
N SER A 267 1.76 0.51 32.55
CA SER A 267 0.78 1.53 32.94
C SER A 267 -0.33 1.75 31.89
N LEU A 268 -0.32 1.03 30.75
CA LEU A 268 -1.35 1.14 29.71
C LEU A 268 -2.72 0.73 30.25
N SER A 269 -3.68 1.66 30.20
CA SER A 269 -5.04 1.45 30.70
C SER A 269 -6.04 1.16 29.58
N LEU A 270 -7.13 0.46 29.93
CA LEU A 270 -8.23 0.21 28.99
C LEU A 270 -8.88 1.52 28.51
N PHE A 271 -8.89 2.55 29.36
CA PHE A 271 -9.43 3.86 29.01
C PHE A 271 -8.62 4.54 27.90
N GLU A 272 -7.29 4.44 27.96
CA GLU A 272 -6.38 4.96 26.92
C GLU A 272 -6.57 4.26 25.59
N VAL A 273 -6.70 2.92 25.60
CA VAL A 273 -7.00 2.14 24.38
C VAL A 273 -8.34 2.53 23.78
N HIS A 274 -9.38 2.69 24.62
CA HIS A 274 -10.69 3.14 24.16
C HIS A 274 -10.66 4.55 23.57
N GLN A 275 -9.93 5.48 24.20
CA GLN A 275 -9.78 6.86 23.73
C GLN A 275 -9.08 6.89 22.33
N ALA A 276 -8.01 6.12 22.16
CA ALA A 276 -7.33 5.99 20.89
C ALA A 276 -8.25 5.41 19.79
N ALA A 277 -8.99 4.34 20.12
CA ALA A 277 -9.94 3.72 19.21
C ALA A 277 -11.06 4.68 18.76
N ALA A 278 -11.60 5.49 19.70
CA ALA A 278 -12.63 6.47 19.39
C ALA A 278 -12.16 7.53 18.39
N ILE A 279 -10.94 8.05 18.56
CA ILE A 279 -10.34 9.06 17.68
C ILE A 279 -10.13 8.50 16.27
N ILE A 280 -9.58 7.26 16.17
CA ILE A 280 -9.34 6.61 14.88
C ILE A 280 -10.66 6.33 14.17
N LYS A 281 -11.66 5.84 14.89
CA LYS A 281 -13.00 5.53 14.36
C LYS A 281 -13.74 6.78 13.86
N GLU A 282 -13.62 7.91 14.55
CA GLU A 282 -14.25 9.17 14.15
C GLU A 282 -13.71 9.69 12.80
N THR A 283 -12.43 9.40 12.52
CA THR A 283 -11.78 9.82 11.27
C THR A 283 -12.03 8.86 10.11
N ALA A 284 -12.43 7.63 10.40
CA ALA A 284 -12.66 6.58 9.41
C ALA A 284 -14.10 6.63 8.84
N SER A 285 -14.32 5.92 7.72
CA SER A 285 -15.67 5.72 7.17
C SER A 285 -16.55 4.95 8.16
N PRO A 286 -17.87 5.22 8.24
CA PRO A 286 -18.79 4.51 9.14
C PRO A 286 -18.80 2.99 8.95
N ASP A 287 -18.58 2.52 7.72
CA ASP A 287 -18.59 1.09 7.34
C ASP A 287 -17.20 0.43 7.35
N VAL A 288 -16.21 1.10 7.95
CA VAL A 288 -14.84 0.57 8.01
C VAL A 288 -14.76 -0.69 8.87
N ASN A 289 -14.09 -1.71 8.35
CA ASN A 289 -13.69 -2.86 9.17
C ASN A 289 -12.49 -2.46 10.05
N LEU A 290 -12.75 -2.22 11.34
CA LEU A 290 -11.76 -1.75 12.30
C LEU A 290 -11.33 -2.91 13.20
N ILE A 291 -10.07 -3.28 13.09
CA ILE A 291 -9.44 -4.31 13.94
C ILE A 291 -8.32 -3.66 14.75
N PHE A 292 -8.23 -4.00 16.04
CA PHE A 292 -7.20 -3.44 16.91
C PHE A 292 -6.62 -4.46 17.87
N GLY A 293 -5.35 -4.24 18.23
CA GLY A 293 -4.64 -4.96 19.27
C GLY A 293 -4.04 -4.02 20.30
N ALA A 294 -3.77 -4.56 21.49
CA ALA A 294 -3.11 -3.86 22.56
C ALA A 294 -2.00 -4.73 23.15
N VAL A 295 -0.77 -4.25 23.03
CA VAL A 295 0.45 -4.96 23.44
C VAL A 295 1.14 -4.22 24.58
N ILE A 296 1.58 -4.95 25.60
CA ILE A 296 2.43 -4.41 26.67
C ILE A 296 3.89 -4.70 26.33
N ASP A 297 4.68 -3.64 26.23
CA ASP A 297 6.14 -3.69 26.15
C ASP A 297 6.74 -2.87 27.30
N GLU A 298 7.38 -3.57 28.23
CA GLU A 298 7.98 -2.93 29.42
C GLU A 298 9.03 -1.88 29.07
N ASN A 299 9.67 -2.00 27.89
CA ASN A 299 10.66 -1.02 27.42
C ASN A 299 10.05 0.33 27.05
N MET A 300 8.75 0.39 26.86
CA MET A 300 8.04 1.64 26.52
C MET A 300 7.95 2.60 27.72
N GLY A 301 8.05 2.10 28.96
CA GLY A 301 7.92 2.93 30.17
C GLY A 301 6.61 3.73 30.16
N GLU A 302 6.70 5.07 30.21
CA GLU A 302 5.55 5.98 30.17
C GLU A 302 5.09 6.33 28.76
N ASN A 303 5.74 5.81 27.71
CA ASN A 303 5.35 6.10 26.35
C ASN A 303 4.22 5.19 25.85
N ILE A 304 3.42 5.72 24.94
CA ILE A 304 2.48 4.97 24.11
C ILE A 304 2.88 5.16 22.64
N ARG A 305 2.86 4.07 21.88
CA ARG A 305 2.99 4.07 20.42
C ARG A 305 1.71 3.52 19.81
N ILE A 306 1.15 4.23 18.86
CA ILE A 306 -0.02 3.81 18.08
C ILE A 306 0.41 3.69 16.63
N THR A 307 0.31 2.49 16.09
CA THR A 307 0.55 2.22 14.67
C THR A 307 -0.80 1.99 14.00
N VAL A 308 -1.08 2.73 12.94
CA VAL A 308 -2.33 2.62 12.16
C VAL A 308 -1.97 2.19 10.74
N ILE A 309 -2.66 1.18 10.24
CA ILE A 309 -2.54 0.72 8.86
C ILE A 309 -3.93 0.75 8.24
N ALA A 310 -4.08 1.56 7.20
CA ALA A 310 -5.34 1.74 6.48
C ALA A 310 -5.22 1.13 5.08
N THR A 311 -6.21 0.33 4.69
CA THR A 311 -6.21 -0.47 3.45
C THR A 311 -7.50 -0.27 2.65
N GLY A 312 -7.52 -0.73 1.41
CA GLY A 312 -8.76 -0.79 0.61
C GLY A 312 -9.13 0.52 -0.08
N PHE A 313 -8.18 1.41 -0.35
CA PHE A 313 -8.42 2.68 -1.05
C PHE A 313 -8.72 2.52 -2.55
N ASP A 314 -8.27 1.43 -3.16
CA ASP A 314 -8.33 1.22 -4.61
C ASP A 314 -9.69 0.74 -5.14
N ARG A 315 -10.58 0.30 -4.27
CA ARG A 315 -11.93 -0.14 -4.67
C ARG A 315 -12.87 1.06 -4.73
N ALA A 316 -13.34 1.40 -5.93
CA ALA A 316 -14.45 2.35 -6.06
C ALA A 316 -15.61 1.90 -5.16
N ALA A 317 -16.22 2.83 -4.41
CA ALA A 317 -17.41 2.54 -3.64
C ALA A 317 -18.45 1.88 -4.59
N PRO A 318 -19.13 0.78 -4.19
CA PRO A 318 -20.22 0.27 -4.97
C PRO A 318 -21.19 1.44 -5.19
N PRO A 319 -21.77 1.58 -6.41
CA PRO A 319 -22.75 2.62 -6.64
C PRO A 319 -23.80 2.47 -5.54
N GLN A 320 -23.99 3.51 -4.75
CA GLN A 320 -25.11 3.56 -3.82
C GLN A 320 -26.35 3.35 -4.67
N GLU A 321 -27.01 2.20 -4.51
CA GLU A 321 -28.35 2.01 -5.03
C GLU A 321 -29.18 3.17 -4.46
N ALA A 322 -29.44 4.14 -5.31
CA ALA A 322 -30.39 5.19 -4.97
C ALA A 322 -31.69 4.45 -4.63
N GLU A 323 -32.04 4.41 -3.36
CA GLU A 323 -33.36 4.02 -2.92
C GLU A 323 -34.34 4.89 -3.70
N HIS A 324 -34.83 4.34 -4.83
CA HIS A 324 -35.99 4.89 -5.47
C HIS A 324 -37.15 4.74 -4.49
N SER A 325 -37.34 5.73 -3.65
CA SER A 325 -38.60 5.94 -2.95
C SER A 325 -39.65 6.10 -4.02
N PHE A 326 -40.38 5.03 -4.25
CA PHE A 326 -41.63 5.05 -5.01
C PHE A 326 -42.65 5.94 -4.25
N PHE A 327 -42.49 7.25 -4.32
CA PHE A 327 -43.63 8.12 -4.12
C PHE A 327 -44.54 8.01 -5.33
N ARG A 328 -45.54 7.18 -5.19
CA ARG A 328 -46.67 7.06 -6.08
C ARG A 328 -47.43 8.39 -6.03
N ALA A 329 -47.12 9.30 -6.94
CA ALA A 329 -47.93 10.50 -7.15
C ALA A 329 -49.24 10.05 -7.82
N GLU A 330 -50.33 10.16 -7.08
CA GLU A 330 -51.67 10.06 -7.62
C GLU A 330 -51.90 11.20 -8.61
N THR A 331 -52.14 10.86 -9.86
CA THR A 331 -52.55 11.79 -10.89
C THR A 331 -54.04 12.12 -10.72
N PRO A 332 -54.46 13.44 -10.65
CA PRO A 332 -55.85 13.79 -10.73
C PRO A 332 -56.35 13.60 -12.18
N ARG A 333 -57.43 12.83 -12.32
CA ARG A 333 -58.23 12.75 -13.53
C ARG A 333 -58.76 14.13 -13.91
N GLN A 334 -58.36 14.69 -15.04
CA GLN A 334 -59.08 15.76 -15.70
C GLN A 334 -59.89 15.21 -16.89
N GLN A 335 -61.16 15.60 -16.85
CA GLN A 335 -62.23 15.28 -17.76
C GLN A 335 -61.93 15.76 -19.18
N GLN A 336 -62.32 14.89 -20.11
CA GLN A 336 -62.51 15.21 -21.52
C GLN A 336 -63.63 16.25 -21.69
N ASN A 337 -63.37 17.32 -22.42
CA ASN A 337 -64.35 18.05 -23.12
C ASN A 337 -63.92 18.22 -24.58
N ARG A 338 -64.73 17.57 -25.45
CA ARG A 338 -64.74 17.77 -26.89
C ARG A 338 -65.31 19.13 -27.22
N LEU A 339 -64.69 19.84 -28.15
CA LEU A 339 -65.47 20.59 -29.18
C LEU A 339 -64.54 20.81 -30.39
N SER A 340 -65.19 20.55 -31.50
CA SER A 340 -64.77 20.57 -32.90
C SER A 340 -64.78 21.98 -33.49
N VAL A 341 -64.18 22.06 -34.64
CA VAL A 341 -64.58 22.87 -35.81
C VAL A 341 -63.61 23.87 -36.35
N ASN A 342 -63.13 23.54 -37.51
CA ASN A 342 -62.97 24.26 -38.79
C ASN A 342 -61.99 25.44 -38.98
N ASP A 343 -61.17 25.14 -39.98
CA ASP A 343 -60.95 25.90 -41.26
C ASP A 343 -60.39 27.33 -41.23
N THR A 344 -59.37 27.53 -41.95
CA THR A 344 -59.23 28.28 -43.23
C THR A 344 -57.87 28.95 -43.39
N ARG A 345 -57.09 28.48 -44.33
CA ARG A 345 -56.44 29.17 -45.46
C ARG A 345 -55.84 30.57 -45.26
N ALA A 346 -54.58 30.70 -45.54
CA ALA A 346 -54.03 31.48 -46.63
C ALA A 346 -52.55 31.84 -46.39
N GLN A 347 -51.74 31.37 -47.29
CA GLN A 347 -50.70 32.04 -48.09
C GLN A 347 -50.15 33.37 -47.54
N THR A 348 -48.85 33.45 -47.39
CA THR A 348 -48.02 34.32 -48.22
C THR A 348 -46.51 34.06 -47.98
N ALA A 349 -45.80 34.13 -49.07
CA ALA A 349 -44.36 33.94 -49.26
C ALA A 349 -43.51 35.10 -48.69
N SER A 350 -42.31 34.82 -48.29
CA SER A 350 -41.11 35.35 -48.99
C SER A 350 -39.82 35.20 -48.15
N ASN A 351 -38.84 34.71 -48.87
CA ASN A 351 -37.41 34.98 -48.79
C ASN A 351 -36.73 35.33 -47.47
N ALA A 352 -35.74 34.51 -47.07
CA ALA A 352 -34.34 34.86 -47.30
C ALA A 352 -33.37 33.97 -46.49
N GLN A 353 -32.36 33.57 -47.15
CA GLN A 353 -30.98 33.27 -46.75
C GLN A 353 -30.69 31.96 -45.97
N GLN A 354 -30.19 31.04 -46.77
CA GLN A 354 -29.43 29.87 -46.41
C GLN A 354 -28.09 30.27 -45.77
N THR A 355 -27.85 29.74 -44.56
CA THR A 355 -26.48 29.53 -44.07
C THR A 355 -26.25 28.04 -43.97
N PRO A 356 -25.07 27.53 -44.39
CA PRO A 356 -24.87 26.07 -44.53
C PRO A 356 -24.63 25.41 -43.18
N SER A 357 -25.29 24.29 -42.93
CA SER A 357 -25.02 23.37 -41.86
C SER A 357 -23.62 22.75 -41.98
N PRO A 358 -22.88 22.55 -40.88
CA PRO A 358 -21.66 21.79 -40.94
C PRO A 358 -21.95 20.32 -41.20
N LYS A 359 -21.19 19.77 -42.16
CA LYS A 359 -21.19 18.35 -42.49
C LYS A 359 -20.89 17.51 -41.26
N GLN A 360 -21.74 16.56 -40.93
CA GLN A 360 -21.46 15.44 -40.08
C GLN A 360 -20.40 14.57 -40.77
N GLU A 361 -19.20 14.56 -40.21
CA GLU A 361 -18.18 13.56 -40.54
C GLU A 361 -18.56 12.27 -39.84
N GLU A 362 -18.89 11.27 -40.61
CA GLU A 362 -19.08 9.89 -40.20
C GLU A 362 -17.72 9.34 -39.73
N PHE A 363 -17.58 9.17 -38.41
CA PHE A 363 -16.42 8.49 -37.85
C PHE A 363 -16.57 6.98 -38.01
N VAL A 364 -15.78 6.42 -38.90
CA VAL A 364 -15.60 4.97 -38.99
C VAL A 364 -14.69 4.53 -37.84
N TYR A 365 -15.27 3.83 -36.87
CA TYR A 365 -14.51 3.21 -35.78
C TYR A 365 -13.81 1.96 -36.33
N THR A 366 -12.48 1.99 -36.38
CA THR A 366 -11.66 0.79 -36.50
C THR A 366 -11.45 0.21 -35.11
N SER A 367 -11.68 -1.09 -34.95
CA SER A 367 -11.89 -1.85 -33.73
C SER A 367 -10.66 -2.12 -32.84
N ASP A 368 -9.58 -1.33 -32.91
CA ASP A 368 -8.34 -1.63 -32.20
C ASP A 368 -7.71 -0.44 -31.44
N VAL A 369 -8.50 0.53 -31.01
CA VAL A 369 -7.98 1.62 -30.16
C VAL A 369 -8.52 1.44 -28.74
N ASP A 370 -7.63 1.11 -27.85
CA ASP A 370 -7.89 0.90 -26.42
C ASP A 370 -8.61 2.12 -25.81
N ILE A 371 -9.85 1.91 -25.35
CA ILE A 371 -10.77 2.95 -24.83
C ILE A 371 -10.22 3.59 -23.56
N ASN A 372 -9.25 2.96 -22.90
CA ASN A 372 -8.64 3.42 -21.64
C ASN A 372 -7.55 4.48 -21.80
N LEU A 373 -7.20 4.87 -23.01
CA LEU A 373 -6.18 5.91 -23.23
C LEU A 373 -6.79 7.32 -23.18
N PRO A 374 -6.12 8.28 -22.52
CA PRO A 374 -6.53 9.69 -22.52
C PRO A 374 -6.70 10.26 -23.92
N ALA A 375 -7.67 11.17 -24.12
CA ALA A 375 -8.06 11.70 -25.43
C ALA A 375 -6.91 12.34 -26.24
N PHE A 376 -5.91 12.92 -25.57
CA PHE A 376 -4.74 13.51 -26.22
C PHE A 376 -3.78 12.44 -26.79
N VAL A 377 -3.65 11.29 -26.12
CA VAL A 377 -2.83 10.15 -26.59
C VAL A 377 -3.47 9.50 -27.82
N ARG A 378 -4.79 9.38 -27.84
CA ARG A 378 -5.55 8.85 -28.98
C ARG A 378 -5.38 9.73 -30.22
N ARG A 379 -5.33 11.07 -30.07
CA ARG A 379 -5.08 12.01 -31.17
C ARG A 379 -3.66 11.92 -31.73
N GLU A 380 -2.66 11.61 -30.90
CA GLU A 380 -1.26 11.47 -31.33
C GLU A 380 -1.05 10.16 -32.11
N LEU A 381 -1.67 9.07 -31.69
CA LEU A 381 -1.60 7.76 -32.34
C LEU A 381 -2.31 7.77 -33.72
N SER A 382 -3.47 8.43 -33.85
CA SER A 382 -4.16 8.56 -35.14
C SER A 382 -3.42 9.43 -36.14
N ARG A 383 -2.55 10.37 -35.69
CA ARG A 383 -1.67 11.16 -36.58
C ARG A 383 -0.45 10.39 -37.09
N ARG A 384 -0.02 9.33 -36.39
CA ARG A 384 1.11 8.48 -36.82
C ARG A 384 0.69 7.33 -37.75
N SER A 385 -0.58 6.94 -37.74
CA SER A 385 -1.12 5.91 -38.64
C SER A 385 -1.44 6.40 -40.03
N ASN A 386 -1.43 7.73 -40.27
CA ASN A 386 -1.72 8.36 -41.55
C ASN A 386 -0.47 8.98 -42.22
N ARG A 387 0.73 8.44 -41.88
CA ARG A 387 1.99 8.79 -42.64
C ARG A 387 2.63 7.53 -43.18
#